data_3b6b2a0895ce80abe8f8ed06b580c0d7
#
_entry.id   3b6b2a0895ce80abe8f8ed06b580c0d7
#
_cell.length_a   1.000
_cell.length_b   1.000
_cell.length_c   1.000
_cell.angle_alpha   90.00
_cell.angle_beta   90.00
_cell.angle_gamma   90.00
#
_symmetry.space_group_name_H-M   'P 1'
#
loop_
_entity.id
_entity.type
_entity.pdbx_description
1 polymer ?
#
loop_
_entity_poly.entity_id
_entity_poly.type
_entity_poly.pdbx_seq_one_letter_code
_entity_poly.pdbx_strand_id
1 'polypeptide(L)'
;MTKSACLRFVAILLAFGLHAAPSQAQLSHTFVSAASGNDTSNCNISTPCRTFQGAHDKTNDQGEITVLDPGGYGGLIVNKSISIVNDGVGEASILVSGGGVGVTVNGNAGT
;
A
#
# COMPACT_ATOMS: atom_id res chain seq x y z
N MET A 1 34.41 -37.39 11.04
CA MET A 1 34.79 -36.09 10.51
C MET A 1 33.74 -35.50 9.58
N THR A 2 33.07 -36.33 8.82
CA THR A 2 31.96 -35.88 7.94
C THR A 2 30.72 -35.40 8.70
N LYS A 3 30.49 -35.89 9.92
CA LYS A 3 29.32 -35.53 10.70
C LYS A 3 29.35 -34.10 11.21
N SER A 4 30.51 -33.57 11.55
CA SER A 4 30.61 -32.17 12.03
C SER A 4 30.49 -31.15 10.90
N ALA A 5 30.85 -31.50 9.67
CA ALA A 5 30.65 -30.65 8.50
C ALA A 5 29.17 -30.54 8.12
N CYS A 6 28.42 -31.65 8.21
CA CYS A 6 26.98 -31.63 7.94
C CYS A 6 26.19 -30.82 9.01
N LEU A 7 26.58 -30.92 10.26
CA LEU A 7 25.96 -30.14 11.34
C LEU A 7 26.16 -28.64 11.16
N ARG A 8 27.32 -28.23 10.70
CA ARG A 8 27.61 -26.82 10.43
C ARG A 8 26.80 -26.29 9.25
N PHE A 9 26.58 -27.10 8.24
CA PHE A 9 25.76 -26.72 7.09
C PHE A 9 24.30 -26.53 7.48
N VAL A 10 23.74 -27.40 8.28
CA VAL A 10 22.38 -27.32 8.78
C VAL A 10 22.17 -26.08 9.64
N ALA A 11 23.13 -25.74 10.49
CA ALA A 11 23.06 -24.54 11.34
C ALA A 11 23.06 -23.25 10.49
N ILE A 12 23.84 -23.19 9.43
CA ILE A 12 23.88 -22.04 8.52
C ILE A 12 22.55 -21.88 7.77
N LEU A 13 21.94 -22.95 7.31
CA LEU A 13 20.64 -22.94 6.63
C LEU A 13 19.52 -22.48 7.55
N LEU A 14 19.52 -22.87 8.82
CA LEU A 14 18.56 -22.42 9.81
C LEU A 14 18.69 -20.93 10.11
N ALA A 15 19.91 -20.41 10.21
CA ALA A 15 20.14 -18.99 10.42
C ALA A 15 19.65 -18.16 9.22
N PHE A 16 19.81 -18.65 8.01
CA PHE A 16 19.31 -17.99 6.80
C PHE A 16 17.78 -17.98 6.75
N GLY A 17 17.11 -19.05 7.17
CA GLY A 17 15.66 -19.10 7.25
C GLY A 17 15.07 -18.11 8.25
N LEU A 18 15.77 -17.83 9.36
CA LEU A 18 15.34 -16.86 10.36
C LEU A 18 15.44 -15.41 9.87
N HIS A 19 16.31 -15.10 8.91
CA HIS A 19 16.43 -13.78 8.33
C HIS A 19 15.45 -13.51 7.18
N ALA A 20 14.70 -14.51 6.75
CA ALA A 20 13.71 -14.40 5.69
C ALA A 20 12.31 -14.04 6.22
N ALA A 21 12.20 -13.51 7.44
CA ALA A 21 10.93 -13.02 7.96
C ALA A 21 10.41 -11.91 7.05
N PRO A 22 9.15 -12.00 6.54
CA PRO A 22 8.62 -10.96 5.70
C PRO A 22 8.50 -9.67 6.49
N SER A 23 9.29 -8.68 6.15
CA SER A 23 9.01 -7.33 6.57
C SER A 23 7.71 -6.92 5.91
N GLN A 24 6.86 -6.17 6.60
CA GLN A 24 5.69 -5.56 5.99
C GLN A 24 6.14 -4.41 5.11
N ALA A 25 6.75 -4.76 3.99
CA ALA A 25 7.12 -3.78 2.99
C ALA A 25 5.86 -3.16 2.41
N GLN A 26 5.82 -1.83 2.36
CA GLN A 26 4.78 -1.13 1.61
C GLN A 26 4.85 -1.55 0.15
N LEU A 27 3.73 -1.46 -0.54
CA LEU A 27 3.63 -1.89 -1.93
C LEU A 27 3.88 -0.72 -2.86
N SER A 28 4.53 -0.98 -3.98
CA SER A 28 4.74 0.02 -5.02
C SER A 28 3.46 0.30 -5.82
N HIS A 29 2.49 -0.61 -5.77
CA HIS A 29 1.23 -0.48 -6.48
C HIS A 29 0.10 -1.03 -5.61
N THR A 30 -0.87 -0.18 -5.31
CA THR A 30 -2.04 -0.55 -4.51
C THR A 30 -3.31 -0.25 -5.29
N PHE A 31 -4.42 -0.77 -4.79
CA PHE A 31 -5.71 -0.70 -5.47
C PHE A 31 -6.80 -0.31 -4.47
N VAL A 32 -7.76 0.47 -4.94
CA VAL A 32 -8.93 0.84 -4.16
C VAL A 32 -10.21 0.46 -4.90
N SER A 33 -11.21 0.04 -4.14
CA SER A 33 -12.53 -0.31 -4.64
C SER A 33 -13.60 0.20 -3.68
N ALA A 34 -14.52 0.99 -4.19
CA ALA A 34 -15.66 1.46 -3.39
C ALA A 34 -16.65 0.32 -3.13
N ALA A 35 -16.77 -0.62 -4.07
CA ALA A 35 -17.74 -1.71 -3.99
C ALA A 35 -17.26 -2.84 -3.06
N SER A 36 -16.00 -3.20 -3.10
CA SER A 36 -15.48 -4.38 -2.40
C SER A 36 -14.24 -4.14 -1.55
N GLY A 37 -13.78 -2.90 -1.46
CA GLY A 37 -12.55 -2.57 -0.74
C GLY A 37 -12.70 -2.66 0.78
N ASN A 38 -11.57 -2.92 1.43
CA ASN A 38 -11.49 -2.95 2.89
C ASN A 38 -10.10 -2.47 3.32
N ASP A 39 -10.05 -1.42 4.13
CA ASP A 39 -8.81 -0.80 4.54
C ASP A 39 -7.97 -1.67 5.48
N THR A 40 -8.53 -2.76 5.99
CA THR A 40 -7.76 -3.75 6.75
C THR A 40 -7.00 -4.73 5.86
N SER A 41 -7.28 -4.74 4.56
CA SER A 41 -6.58 -5.58 3.59
C SER A 41 -5.22 -5.00 3.23
N ASN A 42 -4.45 -5.73 2.42
CA ASN A 42 -3.14 -5.27 1.96
C ASN A 42 -3.18 -4.43 0.67
N CYS A 43 -4.38 -4.09 0.18
CA CYS A 43 -4.60 -3.24 -0.99
C CYS A 43 -4.06 -3.81 -2.31
N ASN A 44 -3.94 -5.11 -2.44
CA ASN A 44 -3.64 -5.69 -3.76
C ASN A 44 -4.92 -5.78 -4.61
N ILE A 45 -4.78 -6.16 -5.87
CA ILE A 45 -5.90 -6.13 -6.81
C ILE A 45 -7.05 -7.08 -6.41
N SER A 46 -6.74 -8.19 -5.77
CA SER A 46 -7.76 -9.16 -5.33
C SER A 46 -8.37 -8.81 -3.98
N THR A 47 -7.67 -8.05 -3.17
CA THR A 47 -8.12 -7.56 -1.86
C THR A 47 -7.84 -6.06 -1.74
N PRO A 48 -8.58 -5.22 -2.49
CA PRO A 48 -8.31 -3.79 -2.53
C PRO A 48 -8.67 -3.10 -1.22
N CYS A 49 -8.13 -1.91 -1.03
CA CYS A 49 -8.52 -1.04 0.05
C CYS A 49 -9.79 -0.27 -0.30
N ARG A 50 -10.48 0.25 0.72
CA ARG A 50 -11.75 0.97 0.54
C ARG A 50 -11.54 2.45 0.25
N THR A 51 -10.51 3.05 0.83
CA THR A 51 -10.30 4.49 0.77
C THR A 51 -8.92 4.83 0.23
N PHE A 52 -8.80 6.06 -0.29
CA PHE A 52 -7.50 6.57 -0.70
C PHE A 52 -6.51 6.62 0.47
N GLN A 53 -6.97 7.00 1.66
CA GLN A 53 -6.08 7.07 2.82
C GLN A 53 -5.57 5.69 3.21
N GLY A 54 -6.44 4.67 3.20
CA GLY A 54 -6.03 3.30 3.49
C GLY A 54 -4.98 2.79 2.52
N ALA A 55 -5.17 3.06 1.23
CA ALA A 55 -4.18 2.70 0.21
C ALA A 55 -2.90 3.51 0.33
N HIS A 56 -3.01 4.83 0.55
CA HIS A 56 -1.86 5.71 0.71
C HIS A 56 -0.93 5.21 1.81
N ASP A 57 -1.49 4.81 2.95
CA ASP A 57 -0.68 4.38 4.09
C ASP A 57 0.10 3.09 3.82
N LYS A 58 -0.34 2.31 2.82
CA LYS A 58 0.29 1.05 2.42
C LYS A 58 1.08 1.15 1.12
N THR A 59 1.13 2.33 0.51
CA THR A 59 1.85 2.56 -0.74
C THR A 59 3.23 3.12 -0.44
N ASN A 60 4.24 2.61 -1.14
CA ASN A 60 5.59 3.16 -1.08
C ASN A 60 5.63 4.61 -1.59
N ASP A 61 6.60 5.36 -1.11
CA ASP A 61 6.98 6.61 -1.77
C ASP A 61 7.25 6.34 -3.26
N GLN A 62 6.73 7.21 -4.14
CA GLN A 62 6.75 7.07 -5.60
C GLN A 62 5.90 5.91 -6.13
N GLY A 63 5.04 5.36 -5.29
CA GLY A 63 4.11 4.31 -5.71
C GLY A 63 2.84 4.84 -6.38
N GLU A 64 1.97 3.92 -6.73
CA GLU A 64 0.74 4.22 -7.46
C GLU A 64 -0.47 3.57 -6.79
N ILE A 65 -1.56 4.32 -6.75
CA ILE A 65 -2.87 3.82 -6.33
C ILE A 65 -3.78 3.79 -7.56
N THR A 66 -4.31 2.63 -7.90
CA THR A 66 -5.24 2.47 -9.02
C THR A 66 -6.67 2.31 -8.52
N VAL A 67 -7.59 3.04 -9.12
CA VAL A 67 -9.02 2.97 -8.85
C VAL A 67 -9.63 1.84 -9.68
N LEU A 68 -10.34 0.91 -9.02
CA LEU A 68 -10.93 -0.25 -9.69
C LEU A 68 -12.38 -0.06 -10.08
N ASP A 69 -13.11 0.84 -9.41
CA ASP A 69 -14.52 1.09 -9.71
C ASP A 69 -14.91 2.52 -9.32
N PRO A 70 -16.07 3.00 -9.79
CA PRO A 70 -16.50 4.35 -9.43
C PRO A 70 -17.03 4.41 -8.00
N GLY A 71 -16.86 5.56 -7.37
CA GLY A 71 -17.38 5.80 -6.04
C GLY A 71 -16.66 6.89 -5.28
N GLY A 72 -17.01 7.06 -4.03
CA GLY A 72 -16.38 7.99 -3.11
C GLY A 72 -15.28 7.29 -2.32
N TYR A 73 -14.10 7.91 -2.28
CA TYR A 73 -12.92 7.28 -1.69
C TYR A 73 -12.40 8.00 -0.45
N GLY A 74 -13.15 9.00 0.02
CA GLY A 74 -12.81 9.72 1.24
C GLY A 74 -11.67 10.72 1.08
N GLY A 75 -11.47 11.53 2.11
CA GLY A 75 -10.41 12.52 2.14
C GLY A 75 -9.02 11.88 2.23
N LEU A 76 -8.00 12.65 1.91
CA LEU A 76 -6.63 12.14 1.81
C LEU A 76 -5.63 13.17 2.33
N ILE A 77 -4.76 12.73 3.21
CA ILE A 77 -3.57 13.46 3.61
C ILE A 77 -2.37 12.80 2.95
N VAL A 78 -1.70 13.51 2.06
CA VAL A 78 -0.56 13.01 1.30
C VAL A 78 0.73 13.52 1.96
N ASN A 79 1.58 12.60 2.39
CA ASN A 79 2.87 12.92 2.98
C ASN A 79 4.04 12.19 2.29
N LYS A 80 3.81 11.70 1.09
CA LYS A 80 4.81 11.04 0.25
C LYS A 80 4.45 11.29 -1.21
N SER A 81 5.38 11.03 -2.11
CA SER A 81 5.13 11.13 -3.56
C SER A 81 4.35 9.90 -4.02
N ILE A 82 3.13 10.10 -4.49
CA ILE A 82 2.30 9.02 -5.02
C ILE A 82 1.54 9.49 -6.26
N SER A 83 1.14 8.54 -7.08
CA SER A 83 0.23 8.76 -8.21
C SER A 83 -1.10 8.08 -7.88
N ILE A 84 -2.20 8.74 -8.20
CA ILE A 84 -3.54 8.15 -8.14
C ILE A 84 -4.09 8.14 -9.55
N VAL A 85 -4.41 6.94 -10.04
CA VAL A 85 -4.76 6.72 -11.43
C VAL A 85 -6.17 6.12 -11.53
N ASN A 86 -6.96 6.72 -12.42
CA ASN A 86 -8.28 6.22 -12.78
C ASN A 86 -8.29 6.00 -14.29
N ASP A 87 -8.24 4.75 -14.71
CA ASP A 87 -8.17 4.36 -16.12
C ASP A 87 -9.56 4.18 -16.74
N GLY A 88 -10.44 5.14 -16.54
CA GLY A 88 -11.72 5.14 -17.24
C GLY A 88 -12.78 4.22 -16.63
N VAL A 89 -12.65 3.85 -15.36
CA VAL A 89 -13.63 3.01 -14.67
C VAL A 89 -14.86 3.77 -14.21
N GLY A 90 -14.91 5.09 -14.39
CA GLY A 90 -15.96 5.95 -13.91
C GLY A 90 -15.44 7.01 -12.96
N GLU A 91 -16.31 7.70 -12.27
CA GLU A 91 -15.94 8.80 -11.39
C GLU A 91 -15.40 8.30 -10.05
N ALA A 92 -14.19 8.71 -9.72
CA ALA A 92 -13.63 8.55 -8.38
C ALA A 92 -13.68 9.90 -7.68
N SER A 93 -14.39 9.99 -6.59
CA SER A 93 -14.66 11.27 -5.93
C SER A 93 -14.19 11.31 -4.50
N ILE A 94 -13.97 12.53 -4.02
CA ILE A 94 -13.76 12.84 -2.61
C ILE A 94 -14.86 13.80 -2.20
N LEU A 95 -15.74 13.35 -1.34
CA LEU A 95 -16.82 14.17 -0.83
C LEU A 95 -16.35 14.94 0.40
N VAL A 96 -16.49 16.26 0.35
CA VAL A 96 -16.13 17.14 1.45
C VAL A 96 -17.38 17.86 1.92
N SER A 97 -17.65 17.82 3.21
CA SER A 97 -18.79 18.51 3.81
C SER A 97 -18.32 19.54 4.83
N GLY A 98 -19.16 20.56 5.06
CA GLY A 98 -18.93 21.52 6.12
C GLY A 98 -17.70 22.43 5.97
N GLY A 99 -17.26 22.68 4.74
CA GLY A 99 -16.09 23.52 4.50
C GLY A 99 -14.75 22.86 4.79
N GLY A 100 -14.71 21.54 4.87
CA GLY A 100 -13.48 20.79 5.11
C GLY A 100 -12.55 20.76 3.89
N VAL A 101 -11.46 20.03 4.01
CA VAL A 101 -10.46 19.87 2.96
C VAL A 101 -10.50 18.43 2.45
N GLY A 102 -10.60 18.24 1.13
CA GLY A 102 -10.62 16.91 0.52
C GLY A 102 -9.25 16.28 0.46
N VAL A 103 -8.26 17.04 0.00
CA VAL A 103 -6.88 16.56 -0.12
C VAL A 103 -5.95 17.56 0.54
N THR A 104 -5.12 17.09 1.44
CA THR A 104 -4.04 17.89 2.04
C THR A 104 -2.72 17.29 1.62
N VAL A 105 -1.84 18.09 1.06
CA VAL A 105 -0.50 17.65 0.67
C VAL A 105 0.51 18.27 1.62
N ASN A 106 1.18 17.45 2.39
CA ASN A 106 2.24 17.85 3.30
C ASN A 106 3.59 17.51 2.65
N GLY A 107 4.12 18.45 1.88
CA GLY A 107 5.42 18.29 1.26
C GLY A 107 6.54 18.67 2.22
N ASN A 108 7.65 17.97 2.11
CA ASN A 108 8.89 18.40 2.75
C ASN A 108 9.58 19.44 1.90
N ALA A 109 10.44 20.25 2.53
CA ALA A 109 11.25 21.21 1.80
C ALA A 109 12.08 20.45 0.74
N GLY A 110 11.94 20.85 -0.51
CA GLY A 110 12.61 20.20 -1.64
C GLY A 110 11.79 19.17 -2.40
N THR A 111 10.55 18.96 -2.02
CA THR A 111 9.63 18.13 -2.81
C THR A 111 8.75 18.96 -3.73
#